data_aa17a5e98701095584d66cb4ddf39223
#
_entry.id   aa17a5e98701095584d66cb4ddf39223
#
_cell.length_a   1.000
_cell.length_b   1.000
_cell.length_c   1.000
_cell.angle_alpha   90.00
_cell.angle_beta   90.00
_cell.angle_gamma   90.00
#
_symmetry.space_group_name_H-M   'P 1'
#
loop_
_entity.id
_entity.type
_entity.pdbx_description
1 polymer ?
#
loop_
_entity_poly.entity_id
_entity_poly.type
_entity_poly.pdbx_seq_one_letter_code
_entity_poly.pdbx_strand_id
1 'polypeptide(L)'
;MNLLNLPFAGPQQVFSAEWLEMLQIEWNRREGLSSQLRQVGFSSVVAFGVPHEEQPRAYLVIRNGEIDEAKKQSLGVPQWDLRADESQWQSWFSEPPGLLALGMAFTNRSLQFRHGNYPAMIKDPLMAESFVRSFALMSRAQKKLESEQQN
;
A
#
# COMPACT_ATOMS: atom_id res chain seq x y z
N MET A 1 -27.18 15.76 11.49
CA MET A 1 -26.91 15.28 11.20
C MET A 1 -26.41 14.87 10.91
N ASN A 2 -26.16 14.97 10.85
CA ASN A 2 -25.65 14.47 10.39
C ASN A 2 -24.96 14.01 10.38
N LEU A 3 -24.88 14.01 10.84
CA LEU A 3 -24.34 13.48 10.73
C LEU A 3 -23.89 12.91 10.47
N LEU A 4 -24.08 12.83 10.56
CA LEU A 4 -23.89 12.35 10.13
C LEU A 4 -23.21 11.95 9.63
N ASN A 5 -23.15 12.04 9.52
CA ASN A 5 -22.51 11.78 8.92
C ASN A 5 -21.49 11.54 8.92
N LEU A 6 -21.20 11.66 9.37
CA LEU A 6 -20.36 11.57 9.38
C LEU A 6 -19.58 10.81 9.56
N PRO A 7 -19.57 10.55 9.81
CA PRO A 7 -18.39 10.07 9.97
C PRO A 7 -17.62 9.35 9.00
N PHE A 8 -17.54 9.46 8.77
CA PHE A 8 -16.93 9.08 8.01
C PHE A 8 -15.98 8.49 7.72
N ALA A 9 -16.40 7.85 7.58
CA ALA A 9 -15.14 8.35 7.63
C ALA A 9 -14.00 7.43 7.26
N GLY A 10 -13.60 6.50 8.13
CA GLY A 10 -12.44 5.67 7.93
C GLY A 10 -12.42 4.90 6.61
N PRO A 11 -13.48 4.15 6.29
CA PRO A 11 -13.48 3.33 5.08
C PRO A 11 -13.33 4.12 3.80
N GLN A 12 -13.82 5.35 3.80
CA GLN A 12 -13.79 6.18 2.61
C GLN A 12 -12.40 6.67 2.28
N GLN A 13 -11.47 6.57 3.22
CA GLN A 13 -10.12 7.07 3.04
C GLN A 13 -9.14 6.00 2.57
N VAL A 14 -9.56 4.74 2.56
CA VAL A 14 -8.70 3.67 2.06
C VAL A 14 -8.46 3.90 0.57
N PHE A 15 -7.20 4.13 0.23
CA PHE A 15 -6.77 4.40 -1.14
C PHE A 15 -7.37 5.67 -1.75
N SER A 16 -7.69 6.68 -0.90
CA SER A 16 -8.14 7.96 -1.41
C SER A 16 -6.99 8.70 -2.11
N ALA A 17 -7.34 9.70 -2.92
CA ALA A 17 -6.32 10.51 -3.59
C ALA A 17 -5.39 11.17 -2.58
N GLU A 18 -5.94 11.68 -1.48
CA GLU A 18 -5.15 12.31 -0.43
C GLU A 18 -4.21 11.33 0.24
N TRP A 19 -4.69 10.11 0.49
CA TRP A 19 -3.87 9.06 1.09
C TRP A 19 -2.72 8.69 0.15
N LEU A 20 -3.01 8.59 -1.14
CA LEU A 20 -1.99 8.25 -2.13
C LEU A 20 -0.90 9.32 -2.20
N GLU A 21 -1.29 10.60 -2.13
CA GLU A 21 -0.31 11.69 -2.08
C GLU A 21 0.57 11.58 -0.84
N MET A 22 -0.05 11.30 0.29
CA MET A 22 0.70 11.16 1.54
C MET A 22 1.66 9.97 1.49
N LEU A 23 1.21 8.85 0.90
CA LEU A 23 2.06 7.69 0.75
C LEU A 23 3.28 8.01 -0.12
N GLN A 24 3.06 8.74 -1.22
CA GLN A 24 4.15 9.14 -2.11
C GLN A 24 5.19 9.97 -1.35
N ILE A 25 4.73 10.91 -0.55
CA ILE A 25 5.62 11.76 0.25
C ILE A 25 6.43 10.92 1.23
N GLU A 26 5.75 10.04 1.99
CA GLU A 26 6.42 9.22 3.00
C GLU A 26 7.41 8.23 2.38
N TRP A 27 7.03 7.64 1.25
CA TRP A 27 7.86 6.67 0.54
C TRP A 27 9.14 7.32 0.03
N ASN A 28 9.02 8.53 -0.52
CA ASN A 28 10.13 9.20 -1.20
C ASN A 28 11.03 10.00 -0.27
N ARG A 29 10.69 10.06 1.02
CA ARG A 29 11.55 10.75 2.00
C ARG A 29 12.85 10.00 2.17
N ARG A 30 13.86 10.70 2.72
CA ARG A 30 15.18 10.12 2.97
C ARG A 30 15.08 8.84 3.81
N GLU A 31 14.24 8.85 4.86
CA GLU A 31 14.03 7.69 5.74
C GLU A 31 12.98 6.75 5.23
N GLY A 32 12.45 6.99 4.02
CA GLY A 32 11.43 6.14 3.44
C GLY A 32 12.04 4.94 2.74
N LEU A 33 11.35 4.48 1.73
CA LEU A 33 11.69 3.23 1.06
C LEU A 33 12.49 3.43 -0.22
N SER A 34 12.50 4.66 -0.77
CA SER A 34 13.05 4.91 -2.08
C SER A 34 14.55 4.62 -2.18
N SER A 35 15.34 5.00 -1.18
CA SER A 35 16.78 4.76 -1.27
C SER A 35 17.12 3.29 -1.16
N GLN A 36 16.36 2.52 -0.38
CA GLN A 36 16.55 1.09 -0.26
C GLN A 36 16.24 0.38 -1.59
N LEU A 37 15.13 0.72 -2.21
CA LEU A 37 14.73 0.12 -3.48
C LEU A 37 15.60 0.58 -4.65
N ARG A 38 16.20 1.76 -4.52
CA ARG A 38 17.12 2.24 -5.55
C ARG A 38 18.34 1.35 -5.67
N GLN A 39 18.76 0.75 -4.56
CA GLN A 39 19.92 -0.15 -4.57
C GLN A 39 19.75 -1.31 -5.54
N VAL A 40 18.52 -1.74 -5.78
CA VAL A 40 18.23 -2.84 -6.71
C VAL A 40 17.56 -2.34 -7.98
N GLY A 41 17.47 -1.01 -8.15
CA GLY A 41 16.87 -0.44 -9.34
C GLY A 41 15.41 -0.79 -9.52
N PHE A 42 14.67 -0.93 -8.42
CA PHE A 42 13.28 -1.40 -8.48
C PHE A 42 12.40 -0.41 -9.25
N SER A 43 11.79 -0.90 -10.32
CA SER A 43 10.88 -0.12 -11.15
C SER A 43 9.70 -1.02 -11.50
N SER A 44 8.49 -0.57 -11.21
CA SER A 44 7.32 -1.44 -11.35
C SER A 44 6.03 -0.64 -11.25
N VAL A 45 4.96 -1.21 -11.79
CA VAL A 45 3.60 -0.73 -11.54
C VAL A 45 3.01 -1.64 -10.48
N VAL A 46 2.63 -1.05 -9.35
CA VAL A 46 2.06 -1.79 -8.21
C VAL A 46 0.62 -1.32 -8.01
N ALA A 47 -0.29 -2.27 -7.82
CA ALA A 47 -1.70 -1.95 -7.64
C ALA A 47 -2.24 -2.57 -6.36
N PHE A 48 -3.26 -1.93 -5.80
CA PHE A 48 -3.92 -2.39 -4.58
C PHE A 48 -5.44 -2.35 -4.79
N GLY A 49 -6.14 -3.28 -4.19
CA GLY A 49 -7.59 -3.30 -4.28
C GLY A 49 -8.21 -4.33 -3.38
N VAL A 50 -9.47 -4.67 -3.67
CA VAL A 50 -10.23 -5.67 -2.91
C VAL A 50 -10.54 -6.86 -3.81
N PRO A 51 -10.73 -8.06 -3.22
CA PRO A 51 -10.83 -9.28 -4.02
C PRO A 51 -12.06 -9.34 -4.92
N HIS A 52 -13.17 -8.72 -4.49
CA HIS A 52 -14.43 -8.84 -5.22
C HIS A 52 -14.61 -7.81 -6.33
N GLU A 53 -13.62 -6.91 -6.49
CA GLU A 53 -13.65 -5.93 -7.58
C GLU A 53 -12.68 -6.35 -8.67
N GLU A 54 -13.06 -6.12 -9.90
CA GLU A 54 -12.20 -6.48 -11.02
C GLU A 54 -11.01 -5.55 -11.12
N GLN A 55 -11.25 -4.25 -11.00
CA GLN A 55 -10.19 -3.26 -11.14
C GLN A 55 -9.58 -2.90 -9.79
N PRO A 56 -8.27 -2.67 -9.75
CA PRO A 56 -7.63 -2.12 -8.55
C PRO A 56 -8.19 -0.75 -8.20
N ARG A 57 -8.08 -0.40 -6.92
CA ARG A 57 -8.51 0.91 -6.45
C ARG A 57 -7.39 1.94 -6.50
N ALA A 58 -6.15 1.51 -6.58
CA ALA A 58 -5.01 2.41 -6.53
C ALA A 58 -3.83 1.83 -7.30
N TYR A 59 -3.03 2.71 -7.87
CA TYR A 59 -1.85 2.35 -8.66
C TYR A 59 -0.67 3.21 -8.25
N LEU A 60 0.51 2.58 -8.19
CA LEU A 60 1.77 3.28 -8.00
C LEU A 60 2.67 2.97 -9.19
N VAL A 61 3.27 4.01 -9.76
CA VAL A 61 4.37 3.83 -10.72
C VAL A 61 5.64 4.12 -9.96
N ILE A 62 6.48 3.10 -9.82
CA ILE A 62 7.75 3.21 -9.10
C ILE A 62 8.87 3.18 -10.13
N ARG A 63 9.75 4.17 -10.08
CA ARG A 63 10.91 4.26 -10.97
C ARG A 63 12.16 4.39 -10.12
N ASN A 64 13.03 3.40 -10.27
CA ASN A 64 14.31 3.39 -9.58
C ASN A 64 14.11 3.68 -8.08
N GLY A 65 13.11 3.04 -7.49
CA GLY A 65 12.82 3.10 -6.07
C GLY A 65 11.85 4.17 -5.65
N GLU A 66 11.64 5.22 -6.45
CA GLU A 66 10.76 6.32 -6.08
C GLU A 66 9.37 6.14 -6.65
N ILE A 67 8.35 6.54 -5.86
CA ILE A 67 7.01 6.64 -6.42
C ILE A 67 6.96 7.88 -7.29
N ASP A 68 6.78 7.65 -8.59
CA ASP A 68 6.70 8.70 -9.59
C ASP A 68 5.28 9.21 -9.73
N GLU A 69 4.31 8.30 -9.67
CA GLU A 69 2.89 8.61 -9.72
C GLU A 69 2.13 7.69 -8.77
N ALA A 70 1.12 8.25 -8.12
CA ALA A 70 0.22 7.49 -7.24
C ALA A 70 -1.19 7.98 -7.52
N LYS A 71 -2.03 7.14 -8.15
CA LYS A 71 -3.35 7.54 -8.64
C LYS A 71 -4.38 6.44 -8.39
N LYS A 72 -5.64 6.84 -8.38
CA LYS A 72 -6.75 5.88 -8.28
C LYS A 72 -7.05 5.24 -9.62
N GLN A 73 -6.83 5.94 -10.71
CA GLN A 73 -7.08 5.41 -12.05
C GLN A 73 -5.88 4.63 -12.56
N SER A 74 -6.12 3.79 -13.55
CA SER A 74 -5.10 2.91 -14.10
C SER A 74 -3.89 3.67 -14.60
N LEU A 75 -2.71 3.17 -14.22
CA LEU A 75 -1.42 3.69 -14.67
C LEU A 75 -0.67 2.62 -15.47
N GLY A 76 -1.39 1.65 -16.00
CA GLY A 76 -0.80 0.59 -16.81
C GLY A 76 -1.08 -0.78 -16.22
N VAL A 77 -0.50 -1.81 -16.83
CA VAL A 77 -0.65 -3.20 -16.38
C VAL A 77 0.26 -3.40 -15.16
N PRO A 78 -0.30 -3.75 -14.00
CA PRO A 78 0.53 -3.91 -12.81
C PRO A 78 1.32 -5.22 -12.85
N GLN A 79 2.58 -5.16 -12.43
CA GLN A 79 3.39 -6.34 -12.18
C GLN A 79 3.08 -6.92 -10.82
N TRP A 80 2.57 -6.07 -9.91
CA TRP A 80 2.16 -6.48 -8.56
C TRP A 80 0.76 -5.96 -8.33
N ASP A 81 -0.17 -6.86 -8.00
CA ASP A 81 -1.57 -6.50 -7.76
C ASP A 81 -2.00 -7.21 -6.50
N LEU A 82 -2.09 -6.46 -5.40
CA LEU A 82 -2.37 -6.97 -4.08
C LEU A 82 -3.83 -6.73 -3.70
N ARG A 83 -4.49 -7.78 -3.25
CA ARG A 83 -5.90 -7.70 -2.87
C ARG A 83 -6.11 -8.19 -1.44
N ALA A 84 -6.90 -7.43 -0.72
CA ALA A 84 -7.34 -7.78 0.64
C ALA A 84 -8.66 -7.07 0.88
N ASP A 85 -9.48 -7.63 1.78
CA ASP A 85 -10.74 -6.98 2.13
C ASP A 85 -10.49 -5.60 2.70
N GLU A 86 -11.45 -4.72 2.53
CA GLU A 86 -11.33 -3.33 3.00
C GLU A 86 -11.03 -3.28 4.49
N SER A 87 -11.69 -4.12 5.29
CA SER A 87 -11.44 -4.19 6.72
C SER A 87 -10.01 -4.64 7.02
N GLN A 88 -9.47 -5.52 6.19
CA GLN A 88 -8.08 -5.97 6.38
C GLN A 88 -7.11 -4.84 6.08
N TRP A 89 -7.34 -4.07 5.01
CA TRP A 89 -6.51 -2.91 4.73
C TRP A 89 -6.55 -1.91 5.87
N GLN A 90 -7.74 -1.64 6.41
CA GLN A 90 -7.90 -0.71 7.54
C GLN A 90 -7.12 -1.19 8.76
N SER A 91 -7.17 -2.49 9.03
CA SER A 91 -6.44 -3.08 10.14
C SER A 91 -4.94 -2.88 9.99
N TRP A 92 -4.42 -3.12 8.79
CA TRP A 92 -2.99 -2.96 8.51
C TRP A 92 -2.56 -1.49 8.56
N PHE A 93 -3.45 -0.57 8.17
CA PHE A 93 -3.13 0.86 8.24
C PHE A 93 -3.12 1.35 9.69
N SER A 94 -3.90 0.70 10.55
CA SER A 94 -3.92 1.02 11.96
C SER A 94 -2.70 0.42 12.68
N GLU A 95 -2.39 -0.83 12.36
CA GLU A 95 -1.33 -1.58 13.00
C GLU A 95 -0.59 -2.39 11.93
N PRO A 96 0.53 -1.89 11.44
CA PRO A 96 1.20 -2.51 10.29
C PRO A 96 1.72 -3.91 10.62
N PRO A 97 1.55 -4.86 9.69
CA PRO A 97 1.96 -6.25 9.92
C PRO A 97 3.46 -6.41 9.71
N GLY A 98 4.03 -7.38 10.41
CA GLY A 98 5.39 -7.82 10.14
C GLY A 98 5.41 -8.95 9.12
N LEU A 99 6.60 -9.49 8.88
CA LEU A 99 6.78 -10.51 7.85
C LEU A 99 5.98 -11.77 8.14
N LEU A 100 5.97 -12.22 9.41
CA LEU A 100 5.23 -13.41 9.78
C LEU A 100 3.73 -13.25 9.52
N ALA A 101 3.19 -12.11 9.96
CA ALA A 101 1.75 -11.85 9.78
C ALA A 101 1.38 -11.79 8.29
N LEU A 102 2.24 -11.19 7.47
CA LEU A 102 1.99 -11.12 6.03
C LEU A 102 2.07 -12.51 5.38
N GLY A 103 3.01 -13.35 5.83
CA GLY A 103 3.10 -14.72 5.35
C GLY A 103 1.86 -15.54 5.70
N MET A 104 1.35 -15.35 6.92
CA MET A 104 0.12 -16.02 7.34
C MET A 104 -1.08 -15.52 6.53
N ALA A 105 -1.14 -14.21 6.28
CA ALA A 105 -2.21 -13.64 5.48
C ALA A 105 -2.19 -14.17 4.04
N PHE A 106 -1.00 -14.34 3.49
CA PHE A 106 -0.86 -14.94 2.16
C PHE A 106 -1.35 -16.40 2.16
N THR A 107 -0.95 -17.17 3.18
CA THR A 107 -1.31 -18.58 3.28
C THR A 107 -2.82 -18.76 3.45
N ASN A 108 -3.47 -17.94 4.27
CA ASN A 108 -4.91 -18.06 4.53
C ASN A 108 -5.74 -17.23 3.56
N ARG A 109 -5.11 -16.60 2.56
CA ARG A 109 -5.75 -15.85 1.49
C ARG A 109 -6.39 -14.54 1.93
N SER A 110 -6.03 -14.02 3.10
CA SER A 110 -6.41 -12.67 3.49
C SER A 110 -5.67 -11.64 2.66
N LEU A 111 -4.47 -12.01 2.16
CA LEU A 111 -3.71 -11.22 1.22
C LEU A 111 -3.53 -12.05 -0.04
N GLN A 112 -4.03 -11.53 -1.16
CA GLN A 112 -3.94 -12.23 -2.43
C GLN A 112 -3.10 -11.43 -3.41
N PHE A 113 -2.37 -12.13 -4.25
CA PHE A 113 -1.58 -11.52 -5.32
C PHE A 113 -2.20 -11.94 -6.64
N ARG A 114 -2.92 -11.04 -7.30
CA ARG A 114 -3.43 -11.31 -8.64
C ARG A 114 -2.30 -11.30 -9.65
N HIS A 115 -1.27 -10.51 -9.37
CA HIS A 115 -0.03 -10.50 -10.13
C HIS A 115 1.10 -10.38 -9.14
N GLY A 116 2.22 -11.00 -9.46
CA GLY A 116 3.40 -10.97 -8.63
C GLY A 116 3.64 -12.30 -7.92
N ASN A 117 4.89 -12.69 -7.86
CA ASN A 117 5.29 -13.95 -7.25
C ASN A 117 5.80 -13.68 -5.83
N TYR A 118 4.89 -13.70 -4.86
CA TYR A 118 5.22 -13.44 -3.47
C TYR A 118 6.27 -14.42 -2.93
N PRO A 119 6.12 -15.76 -3.12
CA PRO A 119 7.14 -16.67 -2.58
C PRO A 119 8.54 -16.44 -3.14
N ALA A 120 8.65 -16.03 -4.39
CA ALA A 120 9.96 -15.71 -4.96
C ALA A 120 10.52 -14.43 -4.39
N MET A 121 9.66 -13.43 -4.21
CA MET A 121 10.07 -12.11 -3.72
C MET A 121 10.64 -12.19 -2.30
N ILE A 122 10.00 -12.94 -1.41
CA ILE A 122 10.43 -12.99 -0.01
C ILE A 122 11.70 -13.78 0.21
N LYS A 123 12.19 -14.50 -0.81
CA LYS A 123 13.48 -15.17 -0.72
C LYS A 123 14.64 -14.18 -0.80
N ASP A 124 14.39 -12.98 -1.33
CA ASP A 124 15.37 -11.91 -1.38
C ASP A 124 15.21 -11.07 -0.10
N PRO A 125 16.22 -11.08 0.79
CA PRO A 125 16.08 -10.38 2.08
C PRO A 125 15.78 -8.90 1.93
N LEU A 126 16.39 -8.22 0.95
CA LEU A 126 16.14 -6.79 0.75
C LEU A 126 14.70 -6.55 0.29
N MET A 127 14.20 -7.38 -0.62
CA MET A 127 12.83 -7.24 -1.09
C MET A 127 11.83 -7.60 -0.01
N ALA A 128 12.10 -8.62 0.80
CA ALA A 128 11.21 -9.00 1.90
C ALA A 128 11.11 -7.85 2.92
N GLU A 129 12.25 -7.25 3.27
CA GLU A 129 12.27 -6.13 4.20
C GLU A 129 11.54 -4.93 3.61
N SER A 130 11.75 -4.64 2.33
CA SER A 130 11.08 -3.54 1.64
C SER A 130 9.58 -3.74 1.62
N PHE A 131 9.14 -4.97 1.39
CA PHE A 131 7.73 -5.29 1.38
C PHE A 131 7.08 -5.00 2.74
N VAL A 132 7.72 -5.45 3.82
CA VAL A 132 7.23 -5.19 5.17
C VAL A 132 7.19 -3.67 5.43
N ARG A 133 8.26 -2.96 5.06
CA ARG A 133 8.33 -1.51 5.27
C ARG A 133 7.26 -0.77 4.50
N SER A 134 6.87 -1.26 3.34
CA SER A 134 5.82 -0.60 2.57
C SER A 134 4.52 -0.52 3.36
N PHE A 135 4.20 -1.54 4.12
CA PHE A 135 3.00 -1.52 4.96
C PHE A 135 3.14 -0.54 6.12
N ALA A 136 4.34 -0.43 6.69
CA ALA A 136 4.59 0.58 7.73
C ALA A 136 4.41 1.99 7.18
N LEU A 137 4.83 2.23 5.95
CA LEU A 137 4.65 3.53 5.32
C LEU A 137 3.19 3.81 4.99
N MET A 138 2.43 2.79 4.59
CA MET A 138 1.00 2.93 4.38
C MET A 138 0.30 3.35 5.66
N SER A 139 0.69 2.74 6.78
CA SER A 139 0.15 3.08 8.09
C SER A 139 0.52 4.51 8.48
N ARG A 140 1.76 4.90 8.23
CA ARG A 140 2.20 6.27 8.53
C ARG A 140 1.43 7.28 7.70
N ALA A 141 1.18 6.99 6.42
CA ALA A 141 0.40 7.85 5.56
C ALA A 141 -1.00 8.03 6.12
N GLN A 142 -1.62 6.94 6.57
CA GLN A 142 -2.96 6.99 7.14
C GLN A 142 -3.00 7.85 8.40
N LYS A 143 -2.03 7.66 9.29
CA LYS A 143 -1.98 8.39 10.55
C LYS A 143 -1.74 9.88 10.32
N LYS A 144 -0.90 10.22 9.35
CA LYS A 144 -0.67 11.63 9.02
C LYS A 144 -1.90 12.27 8.41
N LEU A 145 -2.59 11.53 7.55
CA LEU A 145 -3.81 12.03 6.95
C LEU A 145 -4.88 12.31 8.01
N GLU A 146 -5.04 11.39 8.96
CA GLU A 146 -5.98 11.55 10.07
C GLU A 146 -5.60 12.75 10.93
N SER A 147 -4.32 12.92 11.21
CA SER A 147 -3.83 14.04 12.00
C SER A 147 -4.12 15.37 11.32
N GLU A 148 -3.92 15.45 10.01
CA GLU A 148 -4.19 16.68 9.27
C GLU A 148 -5.67 17.00 9.23
N GLN A 149 -6.52 15.98 9.19
CA GLN A 149 -7.97 16.18 9.15
C GLN A 149 -8.52 16.61 10.50
N GLN A 150 -7.80 16.36 11.58
CA GLN A 150 -8.21 16.80 12.92
C GLN A 150 -7.87 18.26 13.17
N ASN A 151 -7.00 18.82 12.40
CA ASN A 151 -6.61 20.22 12.51
C ASN A 151 -7.47 21.08 11.59
#